data_1ce240de3a08cdb51e8f015cc1ba3a9b
#
_entry.id   1ce240de3a08cdb51e8f015cc1ba3a9b
#
_cell.length_a   1.000
_cell.length_b   1.000
_cell.length_c   1.000
_cell.angle_alpha   90.00
_cell.angle_beta   90.00
_cell.angle_gamma   90.00
#
_symmetry.space_group_name_H-M   'P 1'
#
loop_
_entity.id
_entity.type
_entity.pdbx_description
1 polymer ?
#
loop_
_entity_poly.entity_id
_entity_poly.type
_entity_poly.pdbx_seq_one_letter_code
_entity_poly.pdbx_strand_id
1 'polypeptide(L)'
;MTTPTSFDERAFRDALGRFATGVTIVTCSGPDGPMGITANSFASLSLDPPLVLWSPAKSSRRYDAFVNATEFAIHIASFDQLDLCRDFAKSAGGSSETDWKHAETGCPYLKGGVARFMCQQHATFDGGDHTIIVGKVIDFRATDGSPLIFSNGKYVAG
;
A
#
# COMPACT_ATOMS: atom_id res chain seq x y z
N MET A 1 -12.77 10.86 -33.52
CA MET A 1 -13.16 10.62 -32.10
C MET A 1 -13.49 11.96 -31.45
N THR A 2 -14.66 12.06 -30.85
CA THR A 2 -15.09 13.30 -30.20
C THR A 2 -14.54 13.33 -28.77
N THR A 3 -13.87 14.41 -28.39
CA THR A 3 -13.51 14.63 -26.99
C THR A 3 -14.76 14.96 -26.21
N PRO A 4 -15.09 14.24 -25.14
CA PRO A 4 -16.26 14.56 -24.36
C PRO A 4 -16.14 15.96 -23.74
N THR A 5 -17.25 16.67 -23.64
CA THR A 5 -17.31 18.00 -23.03
C THR A 5 -17.16 17.94 -21.51
N SER A 6 -17.42 16.77 -20.90
CA SER A 6 -17.18 16.50 -19.50
C SER A 6 -16.50 15.14 -19.36
N PHE A 7 -15.58 15.08 -18.40
CA PHE A 7 -14.85 13.84 -18.15
C PHE A 7 -15.68 12.96 -17.20
N ASP A 8 -15.94 11.72 -17.63
CA ASP A 8 -16.71 10.76 -16.82
C ASP A 8 -15.77 9.99 -15.88
N GLU A 9 -15.74 10.38 -14.61
CA GLU A 9 -14.89 9.76 -13.61
C GLU A 9 -15.23 8.29 -13.39
N ARG A 10 -16.50 7.92 -13.44
CA ARG A 10 -16.88 6.51 -13.25
C ARG A 10 -16.37 5.65 -14.38
N ALA A 11 -16.52 6.09 -15.61
CA ALA A 11 -15.99 5.38 -16.77
C ALA A 11 -14.46 5.28 -16.71
N PHE A 12 -13.80 6.33 -16.24
CA PHE A 12 -12.37 6.33 -16.05
C PHE A 12 -11.93 5.29 -15.00
N ARG A 13 -12.60 5.26 -13.85
CA ARG A 13 -12.33 4.28 -12.79
C ARG A 13 -12.53 2.85 -13.30
N ASP A 14 -13.61 2.61 -14.06
CA ASP A 14 -13.89 1.30 -14.62
C ASP A 14 -12.79 0.87 -15.59
N ALA A 15 -12.29 1.79 -16.40
CA ALA A 15 -11.18 1.53 -17.31
C ALA A 15 -9.90 1.21 -16.54
N LEU A 16 -9.58 1.98 -15.50
CA LEU A 16 -8.43 1.72 -14.63
C LEU A 16 -8.53 0.35 -13.95
N GLY A 17 -9.74 -0.05 -13.57
CA GLY A 17 -9.98 -1.34 -12.94
C GLY A 17 -9.68 -2.55 -13.82
N ARG A 18 -9.53 -2.35 -15.13
CA ARG A 18 -9.12 -3.43 -16.04
C ARG A 18 -7.69 -3.89 -15.81
N PHE A 19 -6.89 -3.02 -15.23
CA PHE A 19 -5.51 -3.35 -14.88
C PHE A 19 -5.49 -4.08 -13.55
N ALA A 20 -5.31 -5.40 -13.57
CA ALA A 20 -5.22 -6.22 -12.37
C ALA A 20 -3.95 -5.85 -11.61
N THR A 21 -4.07 -5.65 -10.31
CA THR A 21 -2.95 -5.34 -9.42
C THR A 21 -2.85 -6.35 -8.30
N GLY A 22 -1.69 -6.42 -7.68
CA GLY A 22 -1.59 -6.97 -6.33
C GLY A 22 -2.27 -6.05 -5.33
N VAL A 23 -2.33 -6.50 -4.09
CA VAL A 23 -2.85 -5.72 -2.96
C VAL A 23 -1.78 -5.64 -1.91
N THR A 24 -1.56 -4.45 -1.36
CA THR A 24 -0.58 -4.23 -0.30
C THR A 24 -1.24 -3.70 0.95
N ILE A 25 -0.57 -3.93 2.08
CA ILE A 25 -0.82 -3.19 3.31
C ILE A 25 0.47 -2.44 3.62
N VAL A 26 0.39 -1.12 3.71
CA VAL A 26 1.53 -0.27 4.10
C VAL A 26 1.35 0.12 5.55
N THR A 27 2.42 0.00 6.35
CA THR A 27 2.38 0.29 7.79
C THR A 27 3.44 1.31 8.18
N CYS A 28 3.13 2.12 9.16
CA CYS A 28 4.07 3.07 9.76
C CYS A 28 3.66 3.37 11.20
N SER A 29 4.52 4.09 11.91
CA SER A 29 4.17 4.63 13.22
C SER A 29 3.32 5.87 13.06
N GLY A 30 2.13 5.84 13.61
CA GLY A 30 1.22 6.99 13.62
C GLY A 30 1.23 7.71 14.97
N PRO A 31 0.44 8.79 15.10
CA PRO A 31 0.37 9.56 16.34
C PRO A 31 -0.17 8.78 17.53
N ASP A 32 -1.05 7.81 17.27
CA ASP A 32 -1.70 7.01 18.32
C ASP A 32 -1.17 5.58 18.36
N GLY A 33 -0.07 5.30 17.70
CA GLY A 33 0.54 3.97 17.64
C GLY A 33 0.67 3.44 16.22
N PRO A 34 0.88 2.13 16.06
CA PRO A 34 1.00 1.53 14.73
C PRO A 34 -0.23 1.77 13.89
N MET A 35 -0.04 2.06 12.61
CA MET A 35 -1.13 2.22 11.68
C MET A 35 -0.81 1.59 10.33
N GLY A 36 -1.85 1.26 9.57
CA GLY A 36 -1.74 0.70 8.26
C GLY A 36 -2.80 1.20 7.31
N ILE A 37 -2.61 0.94 6.05
CA ILE A 37 -3.56 1.26 4.98
C ILE A 37 -3.43 0.22 3.88
N THR A 38 -4.58 -0.19 3.35
CA THR A 38 -4.63 -1.07 2.18
C THR A 38 -4.49 -0.23 0.91
N ALA A 39 -3.58 -0.61 0.03
CA ALA A 39 -3.31 0.13 -1.20
C ALA A 39 -2.95 -0.82 -2.34
N ASN A 40 -3.32 -0.44 -3.55
CA ASN A 40 -2.94 -1.16 -4.77
C ASN A 40 -2.08 -0.32 -5.72
N SER A 41 -1.54 0.79 -5.24
CA SER A 41 -0.71 1.71 -6.03
C SER A 41 0.77 1.34 -6.02
N PHE A 42 1.14 0.25 -5.38
CA PHE A 42 2.53 -0.21 -5.29
C PHE A 42 3.10 -0.54 -6.66
N ALA A 43 4.37 -0.13 -6.87
CA ALA A 43 5.15 -0.56 -8.04
C ALA A 43 6.64 -0.64 -7.68
N SER A 44 7.35 -1.51 -8.38
CA SER A 44 8.80 -1.49 -8.38
C SER A 44 9.30 -0.27 -9.16
N LEU A 45 10.44 0.27 -8.79
CA LEU A 45 10.99 1.46 -9.44
C LEU A 45 12.44 1.29 -9.88
N SER A 46 13.32 0.84 -8.99
CA SER A 46 14.76 0.76 -9.27
C SER A 46 15.37 -0.43 -8.55
N LEU A 47 16.38 -1.04 -9.17
CA LEU A 47 17.15 -2.10 -8.54
C LEU A 47 18.43 -1.57 -7.88
N ASP A 48 18.99 -0.50 -8.41
CA ASP A 48 20.23 0.10 -7.89
C ASP A 48 20.16 1.63 -7.99
N PRO A 49 19.86 2.32 -6.88
CA PRO A 49 19.50 1.78 -5.56
C PRO A 49 18.14 1.06 -5.57
N PRO A 50 17.85 0.20 -4.58
CA PRO A 50 16.58 -0.52 -4.54
C PRO A 50 15.45 0.40 -4.11
N LEU A 51 14.60 0.79 -5.03
CA LEU A 51 13.49 1.70 -4.78
C LEU A 51 12.16 1.07 -5.18
N VAL A 52 11.15 1.37 -4.40
CA VAL A 52 9.75 1.04 -4.67
C VAL A 52 8.91 2.30 -4.49
N LEU A 53 7.68 2.28 -4.97
CA LEU A 53 6.76 3.40 -4.78
C LEU A 53 5.36 2.93 -4.45
N TRP A 54 4.59 3.83 -3.85
CA TRP A 54 3.16 3.71 -3.64
C TRP A 54 2.59 5.11 -3.47
N SER A 55 1.26 5.26 -3.41
CA SER A 55 0.68 6.60 -3.43
C SER A 55 -0.56 6.67 -2.52
N PRO A 56 -0.47 7.37 -1.38
CA PRO A 56 -1.64 7.66 -0.56
C PRO A 56 -2.45 8.82 -1.13
N ALA A 57 -3.78 8.74 -0.97
CA ALA A 57 -4.67 9.83 -1.33
C ALA A 57 -4.49 11.01 -0.35
N LYS A 58 -4.43 12.23 -0.88
CA LYS A 58 -4.30 13.45 -0.06
C LYS A 58 -5.50 13.64 0.87
N SER A 59 -6.68 13.13 0.48
CA SER A 59 -7.90 13.20 1.28
C SER A 59 -7.96 12.19 2.42
N SER A 60 -7.06 11.22 2.46
CA SER A 60 -7.03 10.20 3.50
C SER A 60 -6.67 10.82 4.86
N ARG A 61 -7.36 10.39 5.91
CA ARG A 61 -7.02 10.78 7.29
C ARG A 61 -5.65 10.26 7.72
N ARG A 62 -5.12 9.25 7.02
CA ARG A 62 -3.81 8.63 7.29
C ARG A 62 -2.69 9.29 6.49
N TYR A 63 -3.02 10.22 5.61
CA TYR A 63 -2.08 10.86 4.68
C TYR A 63 -0.86 11.45 5.39
N ASP A 64 -1.09 12.29 6.39
CA ASP A 64 0.00 13.00 7.06
C ASP A 64 0.98 12.04 7.74
N ALA A 65 0.47 10.99 8.35
CA ALA A 65 1.32 10.00 9.01
C ALA A 65 2.26 9.31 8.02
N PHE A 66 1.75 8.91 6.87
CA PHE A 66 2.55 8.22 5.86
C PHE A 66 3.52 9.16 5.13
N VAL A 67 3.09 10.37 4.80
CA VAL A 67 3.95 11.33 4.11
C VAL A 67 5.09 11.80 5.01
N ASN A 68 4.86 11.89 6.30
CA ASN A 68 5.86 12.33 7.28
C ASN A 68 6.66 11.18 7.91
N ALA A 69 6.31 9.93 7.63
CA ALA A 69 7.02 8.79 8.18
C ALA A 69 8.45 8.71 7.62
N THR A 70 9.42 8.50 8.49
CA THR A 70 10.81 8.27 8.05
C THR A 70 11.01 6.85 7.57
N GLU A 71 10.18 5.93 8.05
CA GLU A 71 10.22 4.52 7.72
C GLU A 71 8.81 3.96 7.57
N PHE A 72 8.66 3.00 6.70
CA PHE A 72 7.41 2.29 6.51
C PHE A 72 7.68 0.88 5.99
N ALA A 73 6.71 -0.01 6.16
CA ALA A 73 6.78 -1.37 5.65
C ALA A 73 5.67 -1.58 4.62
N ILE A 74 6.01 -2.24 3.52
CA ILE A 74 5.05 -2.61 2.49
C ILE A 74 4.91 -4.13 2.49
N HIS A 75 3.68 -4.60 2.66
CA HIS A 75 3.36 -6.03 2.69
C HIS A 75 2.59 -6.38 1.43
N ILE A 76 3.10 -7.33 0.66
CA ILE A 76 2.35 -7.90 -0.46
C ILE A 76 1.42 -8.95 0.14
N ALA A 77 0.12 -8.69 0.09
CA ALA A 77 -0.87 -9.53 0.74
C ALA A 77 -1.00 -10.89 0.05
N SER A 78 -1.14 -11.94 0.85
CA SER A 78 -1.53 -13.25 0.37
C SER A 78 -3.06 -13.35 0.31
N PHE A 79 -3.57 -14.33 -0.42
CA PHE A 79 -5.01 -14.53 -0.57
C PHE A 79 -5.70 -14.74 0.79
N ASP A 80 -5.03 -15.41 1.73
CA ASP A 80 -5.56 -15.65 3.07
C ASP A 80 -5.59 -14.41 3.97
N GLN A 81 -5.05 -13.28 3.51
CA GLN A 81 -5.08 -12.00 4.22
C GLN A 81 -6.20 -11.07 3.75
N LEU A 82 -7.19 -11.58 3.04
CA LEU A 82 -8.30 -10.75 2.52
C LEU A 82 -8.99 -9.97 3.64
N ASP A 83 -9.31 -10.63 4.76
CA ASP A 83 -9.97 -9.98 5.88
C ASP A 83 -9.09 -8.89 6.50
N LEU A 84 -7.79 -9.13 6.60
CA LEU A 84 -6.84 -8.15 7.09
C LEU A 84 -6.78 -6.92 6.18
N CYS A 85 -6.78 -7.13 4.86
CA CYS A 85 -6.82 -6.04 3.89
C CYS A 85 -8.11 -5.22 4.01
N ARG A 86 -9.24 -5.87 4.25
CA ARG A 86 -10.51 -5.19 4.48
C ARG A 86 -10.50 -4.37 5.76
N ASP A 87 -9.89 -4.89 6.83
CA ASP A 87 -9.75 -4.18 8.09
C ASP A 87 -8.97 -2.88 7.90
N PHE A 88 -7.82 -2.94 7.22
CA PHE A 88 -7.00 -1.76 6.98
C PHE A 88 -7.56 -0.82 5.90
N ALA A 89 -8.48 -1.27 5.08
CA ALA A 89 -9.23 -0.38 4.20
C ALA A 89 -10.19 0.51 4.97
N LYS A 90 -10.66 0.05 6.14
CA LYS A 90 -11.64 0.77 6.97
C LYS A 90 -11.01 1.53 8.13
N SER A 91 -9.95 1.02 8.73
CA SER A 91 -9.39 1.54 9.98
C SER A 91 -7.88 1.55 9.96
N ALA A 92 -7.29 2.63 10.46
CA ALA A 92 -5.84 2.78 10.57
C ALA A 92 -5.20 1.74 11.50
N GLY A 93 -5.90 1.34 12.56
CA GLY A 93 -5.41 0.36 13.53
C GLY A 93 -5.70 -1.08 13.16
N GLY A 94 -6.42 -1.33 12.06
CA GLY A 94 -6.89 -2.65 11.71
C GLY A 94 -8.03 -3.08 12.62
N SER A 95 -7.86 -4.23 13.27
CA SER A 95 -8.83 -4.72 14.26
C SER A 95 -8.12 -4.98 15.59
N SER A 96 -8.90 -5.31 16.63
CA SER A 96 -8.34 -5.68 17.94
C SER A 96 -7.48 -6.95 17.87
N GLU A 97 -7.62 -7.74 16.82
CA GLU A 97 -6.88 -8.99 16.61
C GLU A 97 -5.61 -8.79 15.79
N THR A 98 -5.32 -7.57 15.36
CA THR A 98 -4.12 -7.27 14.59
C THR A 98 -2.86 -7.55 15.42
N ASP A 99 -2.00 -8.41 14.90
CA ASP A 99 -0.75 -8.79 15.57
C ASP A 99 0.40 -7.92 15.05
N TRP A 100 0.65 -6.83 15.75
CA TRP A 100 1.71 -5.90 15.40
C TRP A 100 3.08 -6.42 15.86
N LYS A 101 4.05 -6.37 14.94
CA LYS A 101 5.46 -6.58 15.20
C LYS A 101 6.19 -5.26 15.03
N HIS A 102 7.40 -5.16 15.58
CA HIS A 102 8.21 -3.96 15.46
C HIS A 102 9.63 -4.34 15.07
N ALA A 103 10.19 -3.65 14.08
CA ALA A 103 11.60 -3.78 13.72
C ALA A 103 12.47 -3.12 14.81
N GLU A 104 13.78 -3.35 14.75
CA GLU A 104 14.73 -2.71 15.69
C GLU A 104 14.64 -1.20 15.65
N THR A 105 14.35 -0.63 14.49
CA THR A 105 14.15 0.82 14.30
C THR A 105 12.84 1.33 14.90
N GLY A 106 11.95 0.43 15.30
CA GLY A 106 10.62 0.77 15.80
C GLY A 106 9.52 0.74 14.75
N CYS A 107 9.87 0.55 13.47
CA CYS A 107 8.87 0.51 12.40
C CYS A 107 7.91 -0.66 12.61
N PRO A 108 6.58 -0.42 12.71
CA PRO A 108 5.63 -1.51 12.87
C PRO A 108 5.44 -2.27 11.57
N TYR A 109 5.28 -3.58 11.68
CA TYR A 109 4.98 -4.42 10.53
C TYR A 109 4.04 -5.55 10.94
N LEU A 110 3.56 -6.27 9.94
CA LEU A 110 2.63 -7.38 10.11
C LEU A 110 3.29 -8.69 9.70
N LYS A 111 2.87 -9.75 10.34
CA LYS A 111 3.28 -11.11 10.01
C LYS A 111 2.50 -11.60 8.79
N GLY A 112 3.11 -12.51 8.03
CA GLY A 112 2.44 -13.17 6.89
C GLY A 112 2.60 -12.40 5.58
N GLY A 113 1.78 -12.75 4.61
CA GLY A 113 1.90 -12.24 3.26
C GLY A 113 2.92 -13.00 2.43
N VAL A 114 3.04 -12.64 1.15
CA VAL A 114 3.98 -13.29 0.24
C VAL A 114 5.30 -12.54 0.10
N ALA A 115 5.32 -11.27 0.47
CA ALA A 115 6.56 -10.49 0.54
C ALA A 115 6.38 -9.31 1.49
N ARG A 116 7.50 -8.80 2.02
CA ARG A 116 7.53 -7.60 2.85
C ARG A 116 8.79 -6.81 2.54
N PHE A 117 8.62 -5.51 2.37
CA PHE A 117 9.72 -4.57 2.12
C PHE A 117 9.77 -3.56 3.26
N MET A 118 10.89 -3.54 3.99
CA MET A 118 11.15 -2.51 4.99
C MET A 118 11.84 -1.34 4.29
N CYS A 119 11.26 -0.15 4.38
CA CYS A 119 11.68 0.99 3.59
C CYS A 119 12.01 2.21 4.46
N GLN A 120 13.00 2.97 4.01
CA GLN A 120 13.20 4.35 4.43
C GLN A 120 12.55 5.26 3.38
N GLN A 121 11.89 6.32 3.82
CA GLN A 121 11.33 7.28 2.88
C GLN A 121 12.48 7.97 2.14
N HIS A 122 12.43 7.92 0.82
CA HIS A 122 13.50 8.42 -0.04
C HIS A 122 13.13 9.76 -0.69
N ALA A 123 11.92 9.85 -1.22
CA ALA A 123 11.44 11.06 -1.89
C ALA A 123 9.92 11.04 -1.97
N THR A 124 9.32 12.21 -2.15
CA THR A 124 7.89 12.34 -2.42
C THR A 124 7.69 13.23 -3.64
N PHE A 125 6.65 12.95 -4.41
CA PHE A 125 6.31 13.71 -5.61
C PHE A 125 4.81 13.96 -5.66
N ASP A 126 4.42 15.14 -6.11
CA ASP A 126 3.02 15.45 -6.30
C ASP A 126 2.41 14.57 -7.40
N GLY A 127 1.27 13.99 -7.13
CA GLY A 127 0.55 13.10 -8.06
C GLY A 127 -0.93 13.47 -8.20
N GLY A 128 -1.27 14.76 -8.18
CA GLY A 128 -2.65 15.19 -8.29
C GLY A 128 -3.39 15.07 -6.95
N ASP A 129 -4.41 14.22 -6.87
CA ASP A 129 -5.12 13.94 -5.62
C ASP A 129 -4.41 12.90 -4.75
N HIS A 130 -3.23 12.45 -5.17
CA HIS A 130 -2.33 11.54 -4.46
C HIS A 130 -0.94 12.15 -4.36
N THR A 131 -0.14 11.62 -3.44
CA THR A 131 1.31 11.89 -3.38
C THR A 131 2.03 10.59 -3.63
N ILE A 132 3.03 10.59 -4.51
CA ILE A 132 3.88 9.44 -4.74
C ILE A 132 4.95 9.42 -3.66
N ILE A 133 5.03 8.33 -2.91
CA ILE A 133 6.08 8.11 -1.92
C ILE A 133 7.04 7.08 -2.48
N VAL A 134 8.31 7.46 -2.61
CA VAL A 134 9.38 6.55 -3.01
C VAL A 134 10.10 6.07 -1.75
N GLY A 135 10.20 4.76 -1.60
CA GLY A 135 10.91 4.13 -0.50
C GLY A 135 12.19 3.46 -0.96
N LYS A 136 13.25 3.62 -0.17
CA LYS A 136 14.47 2.84 -0.34
C LYS A 136 14.37 1.59 0.49
N VAL A 137 14.44 0.44 -0.15
CA VAL A 137 14.33 -0.85 0.53
C VAL A 137 15.63 -1.14 1.30
N ILE A 138 15.50 -1.32 2.60
CA ILE A 138 16.66 -1.62 3.48
C ILE A 138 16.67 -3.09 3.91
N ASP A 139 15.55 -3.77 3.82
CA ASP A 139 15.42 -5.19 4.10
C ASP A 139 14.17 -5.72 3.42
N PHE A 140 14.19 -6.97 3.02
CA PHE A 140 13.02 -7.58 2.42
C PHE A 140 12.96 -9.06 2.70
N ARG A 141 11.75 -9.61 2.55
CA ARG A 141 11.48 -11.03 2.75
C ARG A 141 10.42 -11.46 1.75
N ALA A 142 10.56 -12.65 1.19
CA ALA A 142 9.58 -13.25 0.31
C ALA A 142 9.40 -14.72 0.66
N THR A 143 8.17 -15.21 0.49
CA THR A 143 7.82 -16.61 0.72
C THR A 143 6.98 -17.12 -0.43
N ASP A 144 6.86 -18.42 -0.56
CA ASP A 144 5.91 -19.02 -1.49
C ASP A 144 4.49 -18.75 -0.99
N GLY A 145 3.57 -18.66 -1.91
CA GLY A 145 2.17 -18.44 -1.59
C GLY A 145 1.43 -17.80 -2.74
N SER A 146 0.11 -17.73 -2.58
CA SER A 146 -0.77 -17.15 -3.58
C SER A 146 -1.04 -15.69 -3.23
N PRO A 147 -0.65 -14.73 -4.09
CA PRO A 147 -0.93 -13.33 -3.82
C PRO A 147 -2.42 -13.02 -3.96
N LEU A 148 -2.87 -12.02 -3.23
CA LEU A 148 -4.20 -11.45 -3.39
C LEU A 148 -4.17 -10.49 -4.57
N ILE A 149 -5.13 -10.62 -5.49
CA ILE A 149 -5.23 -9.78 -6.69
C ILE A 149 -6.51 -8.97 -6.64
N PHE A 150 -6.43 -7.73 -7.07
CA PHE A 150 -7.57 -6.84 -7.22
C PHE A 150 -7.77 -6.53 -8.71
N SER A 151 -8.96 -6.84 -9.22
CA SER A 151 -9.31 -6.64 -10.62
C SER A 151 -10.80 -6.34 -10.74
N ASN A 152 -11.15 -5.31 -11.50
CA ASN A 152 -12.55 -4.90 -11.73
C ASN A 152 -13.34 -4.71 -10.43
N GLY A 153 -12.69 -4.15 -9.39
CA GLY A 153 -13.32 -3.93 -8.10
C GLY A 153 -13.50 -5.18 -7.24
N LYS A 154 -12.88 -6.29 -7.62
CA LYS A 154 -13.01 -7.57 -6.91
C LYS A 154 -11.66 -8.13 -6.51
N TYR A 155 -11.64 -8.82 -5.37
CA TYR A 155 -10.46 -9.56 -4.90
C TYR A 155 -10.51 -10.99 -5.42
N VAL A 156 -9.38 -11.47 -5.96
CA VAL A 156 -9.26 -12.84 -6.48
C VAL A 156 -7.91 -13.43 -6.08
N ALA A 157 -7.81 -14.74 -6.10
CA ALA A 157 -6.54 -15.43 -5.87
C ALA A 157 -5.64 -15.31 -7.11
N GLY A 158 -4.37 -15.08 -6.85
CA GLY A 158 -3.35 -15.08 -7.89
C GLY A 158 -2.71 -16.42 -8.12
#